data_78e260f897c37f62777c2539af66fd67
#
_entry.id   78e260f897c37f62777c2539af66fd67
#
_cell.length_a   1.000
_cell.length_b   1.000
_cell.length_c   1.000
_cell.angle_alpha   90.00
_cell.angle_beta   90.00
_cell.angle_gamma   90.00
#
_symmetry.space_group_name_H-M   'P 1'
#
loop_
_entity.id
_entity.type
_entity.pdbx_description
1 polymer ?
#
loop_
_entity_poly.entity_id
_entity_poly.type
_entity_poly.pdbx_seq_one_letter_code
_entity_poly.pdbx_strand_id
1 'polypeptide(L)'
;MPNGAKASEINGRQSLADSLGGIVTNQVMTIAGQDFYSYFAEAWRDLPLTDRYVVSVRERPSARWGSLIWVEFESRRVFEQFLPPRRAALKQIAERAAAVAYDNVVQADIARLLFRDADLAADEM
;
A
#
# COMPACT_ATOMS: atom_id res chain seq x y z
N MET A 1 11.77 15.64 21.46
CA MET A 1 11.85 15.97 20.83
C MET A 1 11.71 16.33 20.35
N PRO A 2 11.25 16.17 21.10
CA PRO A 2 10.52 16.46 20.35
C PRO A 2 10.88 17.29 19.50
N ASN A 3 11.18 17.52 19.72
CA ASN A 3 11.30 18.04 18.74
C ASN A 3 11.04 17.38 17.58
N GLY A 4 10.68 16.12 17.65
CA GLY A 4 10.23 15.40 16.52
C GLY A 4 9.02 16.00 15.86
N ALA A 5 8.10 16.54 16.64
CA ALA A 5 6.90 17.12 16.07
C ALA A 5 7.20 18.32 15.20
N LYS A 6 8.11 19.16 15.65
CA LYS A 6 8.46 20.32 14.85
C LYS A 6 9.28 19.97 13.65
N ALA A 7 10.17 19.04 13.81
CA ALA A 7 10.94 18.54 12.67
C ALA A 7 10.00 17.94 11.65
N SER A 8 8.97 17.24 12.09
CA SER A 8 7.98 16.67 11.20
C SER A 8 7.19 17.75 10.48
N GLU A 9 6.86 18.83 11.15
CA GLU A 9 6.11 19.90 10.52
C GLU A 9 6.92 20.61 9.46
N ILE A 10 8.18 20.88 9.76
CA ILE A 10 9.04 21.56 8.81
C ILE A 10 9.32 20.67 7.63
N ASN A 11 9.65 19.44 7.90
CA ASN A 11 9.90 18.47 6.85
C ASN A 11 8.63 18.00 6.20
N GLY A 12 7.49 18.24 6.82
CA GLY A 12 6.21 17.79 6.31
C GLY A 12 5.87 18.35 4.96
N ARG A 13 6.23 19.59 4.70
CA ARG A 13 5.97 20.19 3.40
C ARG A 13 6.91 19.66 2.35
N GLN A 14 8.15 19.53 2.72
CA GLN A 14 9.16 19.00 1.87
C GLN A 14 8.90 17.52 1.62
N SER A 15 8.61 16.79 2.70
CA SER A 15 8.35 15.38 2.60
C SER A 15 6.91 15.08 2.16
N LEU A 16 6.03 16.06 2.09
CA LEU A 16 4.72 15.80 1.52
C LEU A 16 4.84 15.50 0.03
N ALA A 17 5.68 16.23 -0.66
CA ALA A 17 5.96 15.94 -2.05
C ALA A 17 6.69 14.61 -2.20
N ASP A 18 7.65 14.35 -1.30
CA ASP A 18 8.41 13.10 -1.33
C ASP A 18 7.55 11.92 -0.89
N SER A 19 6.60 12.15 0.00
CA SER A 19 5.82 11.05 0.55
C SER A 19 4.46 10.89 -0.08
N LEU A 20 4.05 11.74 -1.00
CA LEU A 20 2.92 11.43 -1.84
C LEU A 20 3.22 10.22 -2.73
N GLY A 21 4.51 10.03 -3.06
CA GLY A 21 4.96 8.77 -3.62
C GLY A 21 5.47 7.89 -2.50
N GLY A 22 5.08 6.64 -2.48
CA GLY A 22 5.55 5.69 -1.49
C GLY A 22 4.76 5.67 -0.19
N ILE A 23 3.73 6.47 -0.08
CA ILE A 23 2.86 6.46 1.09
C ILE A 23 2.07 5.17 1.16
N VAL A 24 2.06 4.58 2.35
CA VAL A 24 1.16 3.50 2.68
C VAL A 24 0.18 4.05 3.72
N THR A 25 -1.08 4.26 3.33
CA THR A 25 -2.05 4.80 4.26
C THR A 25 -2.62 3.69 5.13
N ASN A 26 -2.84 4.02 6.39
CA ASN A 26 -3.24 3.06 7.41
C ASN A 26 -4.71 3.25 7.76
N GLN A 27 -5.55 2.31 7.37
CA GLN A 27 -6.97 2.32 7.68
C GLN A 27 -7.37 0.99 8.30
N VAL A 28 -6.55 0.51 9.21
CA VAL A 28 -6.81 -0.73 9.92
C VAL A 28 -7.32 -0.43 11.32
N MET A 29 -8.00 -1.40 11.93
CA MET A 29 -8.72 -1.19 13.18
C MET A 29 -8.25 -2.08 14.31
N THR A 30 -7.78 -3.28 14.03
CA THR A 30 -7.41 -4.24 15.07
C THR A 30 -5.91 -4.24 15.32
N ILE A 31 -5.50 -4.84 16.45
CA ILE A 31 -4.08 -4.99 16.74
C ILE A 31 -3.40 -5.84 15.67
N ALA A 32 -4.06 -6.92 15.25
CA ALA A 32 -3.51 -7.76 14.18
C ALA A 32 -3.38 -6.97 12.87
N GLY A 33 -4.37 -6.14 12.57
CA GLY A 33 -4.30 -5.26 11.41
C GLY A 33 -3.15 -4.29 11.50
N GLN A 34 -2.90 -3.71 12.67
CA GLN A 34 -1.78 -2.79 12.86
C GLN A 34 -0.44 -3.50 12.69
N ASP A 35 -0.33 -4.71 13.21
CA ASP A 35 0.89 -5.49 13.01
C ASP A 35 1.10 -5.80 11.54
N PHE A 36 0.05 -6.21 10.86
CA PHE A 36 0.12 -6.45 9.43
C PHE A 36 0.56 -5.19 8.69
N TYR A 37 -0.07 -4.07 9.01
CA TYR A 37 0.25 -2.80 8.38
C TYR A 37 1.73 -2.46 8.53
N SER A 38 2.26 -2.61 9.73
CA SER A 38 3.67 -2.28 9.99
C SER A 38 4.61 -3.13 9.17
N TYR A 39 4.38 -4.43 9.14
CA TYR A 39 5.20 -5.32 8.33
C TYR A 39 5.04 -5.07 6.84
N PHE A 40 3.82 -4.81 6.42
CA PHE A 40 3.54 -4.51 5.02
C PHE A 40 4.25 -3.23 4.57
N ALA A 41 4.12 -2.17 5.36
CA ALA A 41 4.71 -0.88 5.00
C ALA A 41 6.23 -0.99 4.90
N GLU A 42 6.84 -1.73 5.81
CA GLU A 42 8.28 -1.93 5.78
C GLU A 42 8.70 -2.70 4.52
N ALA A 43 8.01 -3.80 4.24
CA ALA A 43 8.32 -4.61 3.06
C ALA A 43 8.08 -3.84 1.77
N TRP A 44 7.01 -3.03 1.74
CA TRP A 44 6.68 -2.21 0.57
C TRP A 44 7.80 -1.22 0.27
N ARG A 45 8.31 -0.55 1.29
CA ARG A 45 9.35 0.44 1.10
C ARG A 45 10.67 -0.15 0.62
N ASP A 46 10.88 -1.43 0.88
CA ASP A 46 12.08 -2.12 0.42
C ASP A 46 12.01 -2.50 -1.06
N LEU A 47 10.85 -2.43 -1.67
CA LEU A 47 10.71 -2.75 -3.08
C LEU A 47 11.07 -1.53 -3.95
N PRO A 48 11.61 -1.77 -5.15
CA PRO A 48 12.08 -0.67 -5.99
C PRO A 48 10.93 0.16 -6.53
N LEU A 49 11.15 1.47 -6.61
CA LEU A 49 10.23 2.41 -7.24
C LEU A 49 8.89 2.59 -6.53
N THR A 50 8.78 2.13 -5.27
CA THR A 50 7.52 2.28 -4.52
C THR A 50 7.23 3.73 -4.18
N ASP A 51 8.23 4.59 -4.24
CA ASP A 51 8.03 6.02 -4.06
C ASP A 51 7.11 6.62 -5.13
N ARG A 52 6.82 5.88 -6.19
CA ARG A 52 5.91 6.32 -7.25
C ARG A 52 4.45 5.98 -6.97
N TYR A 53 4.17 5.16 -5.97
CA TYR A 53 2.84 4.62 -5.76
C TYR A 53 2.34 4.89 -4.35
N VAL A 54 1.05 5.21 -4.25
CA VAL A 54 0.36 5.35 -2.98
C VAL A 54 -0.61 4.19 -2.85
N VAL A 55 -0.47 3.41 -1.79
CA VAL A 55 -1.38 2.30 -1.53
C VAL A 55 -2.00 2.45 -0.15
N SER A 56 -3.17 1.86 0.03
CA SER A 56 -3.90 1.91 1.29
C SER A 56 -4.10 0.51 1.83
N VAL A 57 -3.85 0.32 3.11
CA VAL A 57 -4.13 -0.95 3.78
C VAL A 57 -5.43 -0.76 4.56
N ARG A 58 -6.42 -1.56 4.24
CA ARG A 58 -7.75 -1.48 4.83
C ARG A 58 -8.13 -2.78 5.49
N GLU A 59 -9.06 -2.70 6.42
CA GLU A 59 -9.47 -3.86 7.18
C GLU A 59 -10.97 -3.84 7.40
N ARG A 60 -11.58 -5.03 7.35
CA ARG A 60 -12.96 -5.23 7.76
C ARG A 60 -12.99 -6.36 8.77
N PRO A 61 -13.15 -6.06 10.06
CA PRO A 61 -13.25 -7.11 11.07
C PRO A 61 -14.50 -7.94 10.89
N SER A 62 -14.39 -9.23 11.17
CA SER A 62 -15.51 -10.14 11.11
C SER A 62 -15.46 -11.01 12.34
N ALA A 63 -16.60 -11.16 13.03
CA ALA A 63 -16.64 -11.96 14.23
C ALA A 63 -16.46 -13.45 13.94
N ARG A 64 -16.77 -13.86 12.72
CA ARG A 64 -16.79 -15.27 12.36
C ARG A 64 -15.50 -15.74 11.67
N TRP A 65 -14.95 -14.87 10.84
CA TRP A 65 -13.85 -15.27 9.94
C TRP A 65 -12.53 -14.56 10.25
N GLY A 66 -12.50 -13.75 11.31
CA GLY A 66 -11.37 -12.89 11.57
C GLY A 66 -11.44 -11.65 10.71
N SER A 67 -10.34 -10.95 10.58
CA SER A 67 -10.32 -9.72 9.81
C SER A 67 -9.95 -9.98 8.37
N LEU A 68 -10.73 -9.39 7.47
CA LEU A 68 -10.36 -9.33 6.06
C LEU A 68 -9.47 -8.10 5.89
N ILE A 69 -8.28 -8.31 5.38
CA ILE A 69 -7.36 -7.20 5.09
C ILE A 69 -7.18 -7.12 3.58
N TRP A 70 -7.07 -5.90 3.07
CA TRP A 70 -6.78 -5.73 1.65
C TRP A 70 -5.95 -4.49 1.43
N VAL A 71 -5.27 -4.47 0.31
CA VAL A 71 -4.48 -3.34 -0.14
C VAL A 71 -5.14 -2.77 -1.37
N GLU A 72 -5.33 -1.44 -1.39
CA GLU A 72 -5.92 -0.75 -2.53
C GLU A 72 -4.91 0.13 -3.21
N PHE A 73 -4.99 0.14 -4.53
CA PHE A 73 -4.26 1.07 -5.38
C PHE A 73 -5.26 1.63 -6.40
N GLU A 74 -5.44 2.95 -6.35
CA GLU A 74 -6.36 3.64 -7.27
C GLU A 74 -7.74 2.99 -7.30
N SER A 75 -8.29 2.77 -6.11
CA SER A 75 -9.62 2.19 -5.90
C SER A 75 -9.75 0.73 -6.31
N ARG A 76 -8.65 0.06 -6.58
CA ARG A 76 -8.63 -1.36 -6.90
C ARG A 76 -7.99 -2.13 -5.78
N ARG A 77 -8.52 -3.30 -5.49
CA ARG A 77 -7.88 -4.21 -4.55
C ARG A 77 -6.77 -4.95 -5.27
N VAL A 78 -5.55 -4.75 -4.80
CA VAL A 78 -4.37 -5.39 -5.38
C VAL A 78 -3.88 -6.57 -4.54
N PHE A 79 -4.45 -6.74 -3.35
CA PHE A 79 -4.21 -7.90 -2.49
C PHE A 79 -5.37 -8.00 -1.51
N GLU A 80 -5.75 -9.22 -1.15
CA GLU A 80 -6.83 -9.45 -0.21
C GLU A 80 -6.64 -10.77 0.48
N GLN A 81 -6.80 -10.80 1.81
CA GLN A 81 -6.66 -12.04 2.56
C GLN A 81 -7.25 -11.88 3.95
N PHE A 82 -7.81 -12.97 4.49
CA PHE A 82 -8.17 -13.01 5.90
C PHE A 82 -6.92 -13.20 6.72
N LEU A 83 -6.82 -12.46 7.82
CA LEU A 83 -5.69 -12.58 8.73
C LEU A 83 -5.89 -13.80 9.64
N PRO A 84 -4.86 -14.62 9.82
CA PRO A 84 -4.94 -15.73 10.76
C PRO A 84 -4.86 -15.20 12.19
N PRO A 85 -5.37 -15.99 13.16
CA PRO A 85 -5.26 -15.58 14.55
C PRO A 85 -3.82 -15.64 15.09
N ARG A 86 -2.93 -16.34 14.41
CA ARG A 86 -1.54 -16.47 14.87
C ARG A 86 -0.72 -15.29 14.42
N ARG A 87 -0.26 -14.51 15.40
CA ARG A 87 0.52 -13.30 15.09
C ARG A 87 1.85 -13.61 14.42
N ALA A 88 2.41 -14.78 14.73
CA ALA A 88 3.68 -15.16 14.14
C ALA A 88 3.61 -15.28 12.61
N ALA A 89 2.42 -15.55 12.07
CA ALA A 89 2.25 -15.68 10.64
C ALA A 89 2.08 -14.35 9.93
N LEU A 90 1.82 -13.27 10.66
CA LEU A 90 1.47 -11.99 10.05
C LEU A 90 2.61 -11.39 9.24
N LYS A 91 3.83 -11.55 9.73
CA LYS A 91 4.98 -10.98 9.02
C LYS A 91 5.15 -11.61 7.65
N GLN A 92 5.07 -12.92 7.56
CA GLN A 92 5.19 -13.61 6.27
C GLN A 92 4.07 -13.23 5.33
N ILE A 93 2.85 -13.13 5.87
CA ILE A 93 1.70 -12.77 5.05
C ILE A 93 1.87 -11.34 4.53
N ALA A 94 2.33 -10.43 5.38
CA ALA A 94 2.53 -9.04 4.98
C ALA A 94 3.63 -8.90 3.94
N GLU A 95 4.70 -9.67 4.07
CA GLU A 95 5.77 -9.64 3.08
C GLU A 95 5.29 -10.17 1.74
N ARG A 96 4.51 -11.25 1.77
CA ARG A 96 3.93 -11.77 0.54
C ARG A 96 2.92 -10.79 -0.04
N ALA A 97 2.14 -10.14 0.83
CA ALA A 97 1.17 -9.15 0.39
C ALA A 97 1.86 -8.00 -0.34
N ALA A 98 2.99 -7.54 0.19
CA ALA A 98 3.73 -6.47 -0.45
C ALA A 98 4.21 -6.90 -1.84
N ALA A 99 4.72 -8.11 -1.97
CA ALA A 99 5.19 -8.61 -3.26
C ALA A 99 4.04 -8.75 -4.27
N VAL A 100 2.92 -9.32 -3.83
CA VAL A 100 1.76 -9.50 -4.71
C VAL A 100 1.14 -8.16 -5.09
N ALA A 101 0.95 -7.29 -4.11
CA ALA A 101 0.39 -5.98 -4.38
C ALA A 101 1.29 -5.18 -5.33
N TYR A 102 2.59 -5.24 -5.11
CA TYR A 102 3.55 -4.55 -5.96
C TYR A 102 3.43 -5.02 -7.40
N ASP A 103 3.41 -6.33 -7.60
CA ASP A 103 3.29 -6.88 -8.95
C ASP A 103 2.00 -6.40 -9.61
N ASN A 104 0.90 -6.43 -8.88
CA ASN A 104 -0.39 -5.98 -9.43
C ASN A 104 -0.42 -4.48 -9.70
N VAL A 105 0.23 -3.68 -8.86
CA VAL A 105 0.32 -2.23 -9.06
C VAL A 105 1.13 -1.93 -10.31
N VAL A 106 2.27 -2.60 -10.47
CA VAL A 106 3.11 -2.39 -11.64
C VAL A 106 2.38 -2.80 -12.91
N GLN A 107 1.67 -3.92 -12.87
CA GLN A 107 0.89 -4.36 -14.02
C GLN A 107 -0.20 -3.36 -14.38
N ALA A 108 -0.88 -2.82 -13.37
CA ALA A 108 -1.93 -1.82 -13.60
C ALA A 108 -1.35 -0.54 -14.20
N ASP A 109 -0.18 -0.14 -13.73
CA ASP A 109 0.49 1.06 -14.22
C ASP A 109 0.93 0.90 -15.66
N ILE A 110 1.51 -0.26 -15.99
CA ILE A 110 1.91 -0.57 -17.36
C ILE A 110 0.69 -0.57 -18.28
N ALA A 111 -0.39 -1.21 -17.87
CA ALA A 111 -1.61 -1.28 -18.65
C ALA A 111 -2.17 0.10 -18.93
N ARG A 112 -2.13 0.98 -17.93
CA ARG A 112 -2.62 2.35 -18.08
C ARG A 112 -1.78 3.13 -19.09
N LEU A 113 -0.47 2.98 -19.04
CA LEU A 113 0.42 3.67 -19.98
C LEU A 113 0.20 3.17 -21.39
N LEU A 114 0.08 1.87 -21.58
CA LEU A 114 -0.17 1.30 -22.91
C LEU A 114 -1.51 1.76 -23.46
N PHE A 115 -2.53 1.84 -22.61
CA PHE A 115 -3.85 2.30 -23.04
C PHE A 115 -3.80 3.76 -23.47
N ARG A 116 -3.05 4.59 -22.76
CA ARG A 116 -2.90 6.00 -23.13
C ARG A 116 -2.21 6.14 -24.48
N ASP A 117 -1.19 5.36 -24.71
CA ASP A 117 -0.46 5.41 -25.99
C ASP A 117 -1.34 4.99 -27.15
N ALA A 118 -2.18 3.98 -26.95
CA ALA A 118 -3.11 3.55 -27.96
C ALA A 118 -4.14 4.62 -28.28
N ASP A 119 -4.64 5.32 -27.25
CA ASP A 119 -5.57 6.43 -27.43
C ASP A 119 -4.94 7.57 -28.19
N LEU A 120 -3.71 7.91 -27.86
CA LEU A 120 -3.01 8.99 -28.56
C LEU A 120 -2.75 8.64 -30.01
N ALA A 121 -2.39 7.40 -30.27
CA ALA A 121 -2.17 6.96 -31.64
C ALA A 121 -3.48 7.00 -32.45
N ALA A 122 -4.59 6.65 -31.83
CA ALA A 122 -5.89 6.71 -32.49
C ALA A 122 -6.27 8.16 -32.84
N ASP A 123 -5.96 9.08 -31.96
CA ASP A 123 -6.26 10.49 -32.18
C ASP A 123 -5.48 11.09 -33.33
N GLU A 124 -4.32 10.56 -33.60
CA GLU A 124 -3.49 11.04 -34.69
C GLU A 124 -3.96 10.59 -36.08
N MET A 125 -4.82 9.62 -36.10
CA MET A 125 -5.36 9.12 -37.35
C MET A 125 -6.57 9.91 -37.80
#